data_4a76fe0ac02f8deca8a4c2e4acc39e7a
#
_entry.id   4a76fe0ac02f8deca8a4c2e4acc39e7a
#
_cell.length_a   1.000
_cell.length_b   1.000
_cell.length_c   1.000
_cell.angle_alpha   90.00
_cell.angle_beta   90.00
_cell.angle_gamma   90.00
#
_symmetry.space_group_name_H-M   'P 1'
#
loop_
_entity.id
_entity.type
_entity.pdbx_description
1 polymer ?
#
loop_
_entity_poly.entity_id
_entity_poly.type
_entity_poly.pdbx_seq_one_letter_code
_entity_poly.pdbx_strand_id
1 'polypeptide(L)'
;MSAGTALGTTFGGSSYAWVVIPLGMVLGFFIVAAEPAVQVLQAQVENVTSGAIPKKALAFALEIGVAISVGIAMLRAITGISIMIPLLIGYSIALILTFFVPEIFTSIAFDSGGVASGAMTSTFLFAFSVGTCFGVNGNTSSIMTDAFGTVAMVAMTPLIAIQILGIVYKIRIKNLDKQATEELATAVPEADEIVDVKEVSGDTMDSTLTIPIPIYIDNEIIDFDD
;
A
#
# COMPACT_ATOMS: atom_id res chain seq x y z
N MET A 1 23.42 17.58 18.99
CA MET A 1 22.65 17.43 17.74
C MET A 1 22.41 15.95 17.50
N SER A 2 21.20 15.57 17.07
CA SER A 2 20.96 14.19 16.66
C SER A 2 21.71 13.87 15.37
N ALA A 3 22.05 12.60 15.14
CA ALA A 3 22.73 12.17 13.91
C ALA A 3 21.94 12.62 12.65
N GLY A 4 20.62 12.53 12.69
CA GLY A 4 19.76 13.00 11.61
C GLY A 4 19.93 14.49 11.32
N THR A 5 19.93 15.35 12.35
CA THR A 5 20.12 16.79 12.18
C THR A 5 21.50 17.09 11.62
N ALA A 6 22.56 16.43 12.10
CA ALA A 6 23.93 16.63 11.61
C ALA A 6 24.05 16.27 10.11
N LEU A 7 23.48 15.13 9.70
CA LEU A 7 23.44 14.73 8.28
C LEU A 7 22.69 15.76 7.44
N GLY A 8 21.49 16.14 7.88
CA GLY A 8 20.66 17.11 7.17
C GLY A 8 21.35 18.45 6.98
N THR A 9 21.97 19.01 8.02
CA THR A 9 22.68 20.30 7.96
C THR A 9 23.92 20.24 7.06
N THR A 10 24.68 19.16 7.15
CA THR A 10 25.91 19.00 6.34
C THR A 10 25.61 18.96 4.85
N PHE A 11 24.64 18.15 4.45
CA PHE A 11 24.28 18.02 3.04
C PHE A 11 23.40 19.17 2.54
N GLY A 12 22.44 19.64 3.34
CA GLY A 12 21.58 20.77 2.98
C GLY A 12 22.32 22.10 2.84
N GLY A 13 23.35 22.33 3.64
CA GLY A 13 24.18 23.53 3.58
C GLY A 13 25.30 23.47 2.53
N SER A 14 25.46 22.37 1.82
CA SER A 14 26.51 22.19 0.81
C SER A 14 26.09 22.74 -0.57
N SER A 15 27.09 23.00 -1.44
CA SER A 15 26.83 23.34 -2.85
C SER A 15 26.12 22.23 -3.61
N TYR A 16 26.01 21.03 -3.03
CA TYR A 16 25.39 19.85 -3.58
C TYR A 16 24.10 19.49 -2.81
N ALA A 17 23.28 20.48 -2.42
CA ALA A 17 22.03 20.26 -1.70
C ALA A 17 21.08 19.23 -2.37
N TRP A 18 21.20 19.05 -3.70
CA TRP A 18 20.46 18.04 -4.45
C TRP A 18 20.69 16.59 -3.98
N VAL A 19 21.85 16.30 -3.38
CA VAL A 19 22.18 14.97 -2.82
C VAL A 19 21.24 14.59 -1.69
N VAL A 20 20.64 15.57 -1.02
CA VAL A 20 19.64 15.32 0.04
C VAL A 20 18.41 14.58 -0.48
N ILE A 21 18.04 14.77 -1.75
CA ILE A 21 16.90 14.09 -2.35
C ILE A 21 17.11 12.58 -2.41
N PRO A 22 18.10 12.05 -3.16
CA PRO A 22 18.34 10.61 -3.20
C PRO A 22 18.72 10.03 -1.83
N LEU A 23 19.46 10.78 -1.01
CA LEU A 23 19.79 10.37 0.36
C LEU A 23 18.52 10.21 1.20
N GLY A 24 17.60 11.19 1.14
CA GLY A 24 16.32 11.12 1.81
C GLY A 24 15.45 9.96 1.33
N MET A 25 15.44 9.66 0.03
CA MET A 25 14.73 8.51 -0.53
C MET A 25 15.26 7.19 0.03
N VAL A 26 16.57 7.01 0.06
CA VAL A 26 17.22 5.82 0.62
C VAL A 26 16.93 5.70 2.12
N LEU A 27 17.06 6.80 2.86
CA LEU A 27 16.72 6.81 4.30
C LEU A 27 15.26 6.48 4.55
N GLY A 28 14.33 7.07 3.78
CA GLY A 28 12.90 6.80 3.90
C GLY A 28 12.58 5.32 3.65
N PHE A 29 13.17 4.71 2.63
CA PHE A 29 13.04 3.29 2.33
C PHE A 29 13.45 2.42 3.52
N PHE A 30 14.67 2.59 4.02
CA PHE A 30 15.20 1.75 5.10
C PHE A 30 14.52 2.03 6.45
N ILE A 31 14.11 3.26 6.72
CA ILE A 31 13.39 3.60 7.96
C ILE A 31 12.06 2.84 8.02
N VAL A 32 11.29 2.81 6.94
CA VAL A 32 10.03 2.07 6.91
C VAL A 32 10.25 0.56 6.94
N ALA A 33 11.25 0.06 6.22
CA ALA A 33 11.62 -1.36 6.27
C ALA A 33 12.01 -1.82 7.69
N ALA A 34 12.64 -0.94 8.47
CA ALA A 34 13.06 -1.21 9.85
C ALA A 34 11.97 -0.88 10.90
N GLU A 35 10.87 -0.21 10.53
CA GLU A 35 9.83 0.20 11.47
C GLU A 35 9.04 -1.01 11.99
N PRO A 36 9.09 -1.30 13.31
CA PRO A 36 8.41 -2.47 13.87
C PRO A 36 6.89 -2.46 13.66
N ALA A 37 6.26 -1.29 13.70
CA ALA A 37 4.83 -1.14 13.50
C ALA A 37 4.41 -1.54 12.08
N VAL A 38 5.24 -1.25 11.07
CA VAL A 38 5.02 -1.67 9.68
C VAL A 38 5.08 -3.19 9.54
N GLN A 39 6.02 -3.84 10.24
CA GLN A 39 6.12 -5.31 10.22
C GLN A 39 4.90 -5.99 10.86
N VAL A 40 4.37 -5.41 11.95
CA VAL A 40 3.13 -5.88 12.58
C VAL A 40 1.94 -5.72 11.65
N LEU A 41 1.78 -4.54 11.03
CA LEU A 41 0.72 -4.30 10.05
C LEU A 41 0.76 -5.32 8.91
N GLN A 42 1.94 -5.57 8.34
CA GLN A 42 2.11 -6.55 7.26
C GLN A 42 1.67 -7.95 7.67
N ALA A 43 2.03 -8.38 8.90
CA ALA A 43 1.64 -9.68 9.43
C ALA A 43 0.12 -9.77 9.69
N GLN A 44 -0.48 -8.71 10.21
CA GLN A 44 -1.92 -8.65 10.45
C GLN A 44 -2.70 -8.71 9.13
N VAL A 45 -2.30 -7.94 8.12
CA VAL A 45 -2.95 -7.94 6.81
C VAL A 45 -2.87 -9.31 6.15
N GLU A 46 -1.71 -9.96 6.18
CA GLU A 46 -1.55 -11.32 5.63
C GLU A 46 -2.49 -12.32 6.33
N ASN A 47 -2.60 -12.26 7.67
CA ASN A 47 -3.46 -13.13 8.45
C ASN A 47 -4.96 -12.87 8.17
N VAL A 48 -5.39 -11.62 8.20
CA VAL A 48 -6.80 -11.25 7.97
C VAL A 48 -7.25 -11.57 6.55
N THR A 49 -6.36 -11.44 5.57
CA THR A 49 -6.67 -11.73 4.17
C THR A 49 -6.40 -13.20 3.79
N SER A 50 -6.06 -14.07 4.76
CA SER A 50 -5.69 -15.47 4.52
C SER A 50 -4.62 -15.63 3.43
N GLY A 51 -3.67 -14.69 3.38
CA GLY A 51 -2.59 -14.69 2.39
C GLY A 51 -2.96 -14.12 1.01
N ALA A 52 -4.19 -13.66 0.79
CA ALA A 52 -4.60 -13.06 -0.48
C ALA A 52 -3.78 -11.81 -0.82
N ILE A 53 -3.38 -11.03 0.20
CA ILE A 53 -2.43 -9.94 0.07
C ILE A 53 -1.08 -10.40 0.63
N PRO A 54 -0.09 -10.68 -0.23
CA PRO A 54 1.20 -11.17 0.24
C PRO A 54 1.96 -10.07 0.98
N LYS A 55 2.50 -10.40 2.15
CA LYS A 55 3.31 -9.52 3.00
C LYS A 55 4.38 -8.75 2.22
N LYS A 56 5.08 -9.42 1.28
CA LYS A 56 6.13 -8.81 0.47
C LYS A 56 5.63 -7.70 -0.45
N ALA A 57 4.43 -7.87 -1.05
CA ALA A 57 3.86 -6.85 -1.91
C ALA A 57 3.46 -5.60 -1.13
N LEU A 58 2.88 -5.80 0.06
CA LEU A 58 2.54 -4.71 0.97
C LEU A 58 3.79 -3.98 1.49
N ALA A 59 4.82 -4.74 1.91
CA ALA A 59 6.11 -4.19 2.32
C ALA A 59 6.70 -3.27 1.24
N PHE A 60 6.84 -3.79 0.03
CA PHE A 60 7.44 -3.07 -1.08
C PHE A 60 6.65 -1.82 -1.49
N ALA A 61 5.30 -1.90 -1.45
CA ALA A 61 4.45 -0.74 -1.73
C ALA A 61 4.65 0.39 -0.69
N LEU A 62 4.77 0.03 0.60
CA LEU A 62 5.05 0.98 1.68
C LEU A 62 6.44 1.59 1.56
N GLU A 63 7.47 0.77 1.39
CA GLU A 63 8.87 1.19 1.31
C GLU A 63 9.10 2.14 0.13
N ILE A 64 8.62 1.80 -1.07
CA ILE A 64 8.71 2.66 -2.25
C ILE A 64 7.85 3.92 -2.09
N GLY A 65 6.62 3.78 -1.58
CA GLY A 65 5.75 4.92 -1.35
C GLY A 65 6.42 5.96 -0.47
N VAL A 66 6.98 5.54 0.66
CA VAL A 66 7.67 6.45 1.59
C VAL A 66 8.98 6.98 1.01
N ALA A 67 9.76 6.18 0.29
CA ALA A 67 10.96 6.67 -0.40
C ALA A 67 10.64 7.84 -1.34
N ILE A 68 9.62 7.70 -2.17
CA ILE A 68 9.15 8.75 -3.08
C ILE A 68 8.67 9.98 -2.28
N SER A 69 7.91 9.75 -1.22
CA SER A 69 7.39 10.82 -0.34
C SER A 69 8.51 11.67 0.23
N VAL A 70 9.53 11.01 0.80
CA VAL A 70 10.68 11.71 1.38
C VAL A 70 11.48 12.45 0.29
N GLY A 71 11.62 11.87 -0.89
CA GLY A 71 12.24 12.54 -2.04
C GLY A 71 11.51 13.84 -2.42
N ILE A 72 10.20 13.81 -2.52
CA ILE A 72 9.37 15.00 -2.80
C ILE A 72 9.44 15.99 -1.64
N ALA A 73 9.46 15.53 -0.40
CA ALA A 73 9.61 16.40 0.77
C ALA A 73 10.95 17.13 0.79
N MET A 74 12.05 16.44 0.45
CA MET A 74 13.38 17.05 0.34
C MET A 74 13.47 18.03 -0.85
N LEU A 75 12.92 17.66 -2.01
CA LEU A 75 12.80 18.56 -3.16
C LEU A 75 12.05 19.85 -2.78
N ARG A 76 10.93 19.71 -2.06
CA ARG A 76 10.17 20.85 -1.56
C ARG A 76 10.99 21.72 -0.59
N ALA A 77 11.72 21.09 0.34
CA ALA A 77 12.55 21.81 1.30
C ALA A 77 13.62 22.66 0.61
N ILE A 78 14.17 22.18 -0.51
CA ILE A 78 15.18 22.90 -1.30
C ILE A 78 14.55 24.02 -2.14
N THR A 79 13.35 23.77 -2.72
CA THR A 79 12.69 24.73 -3.62
C THR A 79 11.84 25.75 -2.90
N GLY A 80 11.56 25.59 -1.59
CA GLY A 80 10.74 26.50 -0.79
C GLY A 80 9.23 26.44 -1.10
N ILE A 81 8.76 25.38 -1.78
CA ILE A 81 7.33 25.21 -2.10
C ILE A 81 6.54 24.99 -0.80
N SER A 82 5.38 25.64 -0.67
CA SER A 82 4.50 25.46 0.48
C SER A 82 4.04 24.02 0.64
N ILE A 83 4.07 23.48 1.87
CA ILE A 83 3.62 22.11 2.20
C ILE A 83 2.14 21.86 1.87
N MET A 84 1.31 22.91 1.89
CA MET A 84 -0.11 22.76 1.64
C MET A 84 -0.42 22.25 0.23
N ILE A 85 0.41 22.58 -0.76
CA ILE A 85 0.19 22.20 -2.15
C ILE A 85 0.31 20.66 -2.31
N PRO A 86 1.43 20.00 -1.98
CA PRO A 86 1.55 18.56 -2.12
C PRO A 86 0.59 17.78 -1.20
N LEU A 87 0.29 18.28 -0.01
CA LEU A 87 -0.67 17.63 0.89
C LEU A 87 -2.09 17.67 0.31
N LEU A 88 -2.55 18.84 -0.15
CA LEU A 88 -3.89 18.96 -0.72
C LEU A 88 -4.06 18.07 -1.94
N ILE A 89 -3.08 18.08 -2.84
CA ILE A 89 -3.09 17.22 -4.04
C ILE A 89 -3.09 15.75 -3.64
N GLY A 90 -2.19 15.33 -2.75
CA GLY A 90 -2.03 13.93 -2.37
C GLY A 90 -3.24 13.37 -1.63
N TYR A 91 -3.80 14.09 -0.66
CA TYR A 91 -5.03 13.65 0.02
C TYR A 91 -6.25 13.66 -0.92
N SER A 92 -6.34 14.61 -1.86
CA SER A 92 -7.39 14.59 -2.88
C SER A 92 -7.28 13.33 -3.75
N ILE A 93 -6.07 12.97 -4.18
CA ILE A 93 -5.84 11.73 -4.92
C ILE A 93 -6.22 10.52 -4.08
N ALA A 94 -5.78 10.43 -2.83
CA ALA A 94 -6.11 9.33 -1.93
C ALA A 94 -7.62 9.15 -1.75
N LEU A 95 -8.36 10.25 -1.55
CA LEU A 95 -9.82 10.22 -1.42
C LEU A 95 -10.52 9.79 -2.73
N ILE A 96 -10.04 10.25 -3.88
CA ILE A 96 -10.57 9.82 -5.17
C ILE A 96 -10.34 8.33 -5.41
N LEU A 97 -9.14 7.83 -5.09
CA LEU A 97 -8.81 6.40 -5.24
C LEU A 97 -9.72 5.50 -4.39
N THR A 98 -10.18 5.97 -3.23
CA THR A 98 -11.07 5.22 -2.34
C THR A 98 -12.32 4.70 -3.05
N PHE A 99 -12.85 5.44 -4.05
CA PHE A 99 -14.04 5.02 -4.81
C PHE A 99 -13.77 3.87 -5.81
N PHE A 100 -12.51 3.62 -6.14
CA PHE A 100 -12.13 2.61 -7.15
C PHE A 100 -11.56 1.33 -6.54
N VAL A 101 -11.20 1.38 -5.28
CA VAL A 101 -10.46 0.34 -4.56
C VAL A 101 -11.41 -0.48 -3.68
N PRO A 102 -11.20 -1.81 -3.52
CA PRO A 102 -11.96 -2.60 -2.55
C PRO A 102 -11.80 -2.06 -1.13
N GLU A 103 -12.86 -2.14 -0.31
CA GLU A 103 -12.92 -1.57 1.04
C GLU A 103 -11.77 -2.03 1.96
N ILE A 104 -11.36 -3.29 1.84
CA ILE A 104 -10.23 -3.83 2.63
C ILE A 104 -8.92 -3.08 2.35
N PHE A 105 -8.63 -2.77 1.10
CA PHE A 105 -7.41 -2.00 0.76
C PHE A 105 -7.51 -0.54 1.21
N THR A 106 -8.71 0.03 1.18
CA THR A 106 -8.96 1.38 1.69
C THR A 106 -8.68 1.43 3.19
N SER A 107 -9.21 0.49 3.97
CA SER A 107 -8.98 0.40 5.42
C SER A 107 -7.49 0.24 5.75
N ILE A 108 -6.79 -0.69 5.06
CA ILE A 108 -5.35 -0.90 5.22
C ILE A 108 -4.56 0.36 4.84
N ALA A 109 -4.96 1.05 3.78
CA ALA A 109 -4.30 2.27 3.34
C ALA A 109 -4.35 3.35 4.41
N PHE A 110 -5.51 3.65 4.97
CA PHE A 110 -5.65 4.67 6.00
C PHE A 110 -4.92 4.31 7.30
N ASP A 111 -4.89 3.04 7.69
CA ASP A 111 -4.11 2.57 8.85
C ASP A 111 -2.61 2.71 8.60
N SER A 112 -2.14 2.37 7.40
CA SER A 112 -0.72 2.40 7.03
C SER A 112 -0.07 3.77 7.11
N GLY A 113 -0.84 4.85 6.89
CA GLY A 113 -0.34 6.21 7.03
C GLY A 113 0.13 6.52 8.44
N GLY A 114 -0.65 6.13 9.46
CA GLY A 114 -0.28 6.24 10.87
C GLY A 114 0.92 5.36 11.23
N VAL A 115 0.94 4.14 10.71
CA VAL A 115 2.00 3.17 10.97
C VAL A 115 3.33 3.59 10.33
N ALA A 116 3.34 4.09 9.10
CA ALA A 116 4.57 4.53 8.40
C ALA A 116 5.16 5.81 8.99
N SER A 117 4.35 6.65 9.62
CA SER A 117 4.82 7.83 10.37
C SER A 117 5.21 7.54 11.82
N GLY A 118 5.58 6.30 12.13
CA GLY A 118 5.89 5.79 13.45
C GLY A 118 7.15 6.37 14.09
N ALA A 119 7.70 5.65 15.08
CA ALA A 119 8.75 6.16 15.94
C ALA A 119 10.04 6.54 15.20
N MET A 120 10.47 5.74 14.23
CA MET A 120 11.71 6.04 13.48
C MET A 120 11.54 7.23 12.54
N THR A 121 10.38 7.36 11.91
CA THR A 121 10.06 8.52 11.06
C THR A 121 9.97 9.81 11.89
N SER A 122 9.26 9.79 13.01
CA SER A 122 9.06 10.96 13.85
C SER A 122 10.30 11.40 14.62
N THR A 123 11.29 10.54 14.80
CA THR A 123 12.56 10.86 15.49
C THR A 123 13.68 11.17 14.52
N PHE A 124 14.10 10.17 13.75
CA PHE A 124 15.28 10.30 12.88
C PHE A 124 14.99 11.11 11.62
N LEU A 125 13.93 10.75 10.87
CA LEU A 125 13.62 11.43 9.60
C LEU A 125 13.17 12.87 9.83
N PHE A 126 12.40 13.12 10.89
CA PHE A 126 12.05 14.48 11.31
C PHE A 126 13.32 15.31 11.62
N ALA A 127 14.26 14.77 12.42
CA ALA A 127 15.51 15.44 12.74
C ALA A 127 16.38 15.69 11.49
N PHE A 128 16.41 14.74 10.55
CA PHE A 128 17.07 14.91 9.26
C PHE A 128 16.43 16.04 8.45
N SER A 129 15.10 16.12 8.43
CA SER A 129 14.36 17.17 7.75
C SER A 129 14.60 18.56 8.37
N VAL A 130 14.60 18.65 9.70
CA VAL A 130 14.99 19.89 10.41
C VAL A 130 16.38 20.34 10.02
N GLY A 131 17.35 19.41 10.02
CA GLY A 131 18.71 19.68 9.62
C GLY A 131 18.82 20.18 8.17
N THR A 132 18.10 19.53 7.25
CA THR A 132 18.07 19.93 5.84
C THR A 132 17.48 21.33 5.65
N CYS A 133 16.34 21.61 6.26
CA CYS A 133 15.70 22.93 6.18
C CYS A 133 16.59 24.04 6.78
N PHE A 134 17.29 23.73 7.88
CA PHE A 134 18.24 24.66 8.48
C PHE A 134 19.46 24.88 7.55
N GLY A 135 20.00 23.81 6.95
CA GLY A 135 21.15 23.90 6.05
C GLY A 135 20.85 24.71 4.78
N VAL A 136 19.63 24.51 4.21
CA VAL A 136 19.22 25.22 2.98
C VAL A 136 18.82 26.66 3.22
N ASN A 137 17.97 26.93 4.24
CA ASN A 137 17.29 28.21 4.42
C ASN A 137 17.87 29.06 5.56
N GLY A 138 18.85 28.53 6.31
CA GLY A 138 19.35 29.17 7.51
C GLY A 138 18.32 29.16 8.66
N ASN A 139 18.45 30.09 9.58
CA ASN A 139 17.58 30.15 10.76
C ASN A 139 16.28 30.93 10.45
N THR A 140 15.29 30.25 9.92
CA THR A 140 13.97 30.81 9.61
C THR A 140 12.90 30.27 10.55
N SER A 141 11.84 31.07 10.79
CA SER A 141 10.71 30.67 11.65
C SER A 141 9.89 29.51 11.07
N SER A 142 10.03 29.19 9.78
CA SER A 142 9.27 28.14 9.09
C SER A 142 9.91 26.75 9.18
N ILE A 143 11.16 26.60 9.70
CA ILE A 143 11.89 25.33 9.70
C ILE A 143 11.09 24.19 10.33
N MET A 144 10.44 24.46 11.47
CA MET A 144 9.65 23.45 12.17
C MET A 144 8.41 23.03 11.35
N THR A 145 7.70 23.98 10.75
CA THR A 145 6.55 23.70 9.89
C THR A 145 6.98 22.91 8.65
N ASP A 146 8.12 23.26 8.07
CA ASP A 146 8.67 22.59 6.89
C ASP A 146 9.13 21.16 7.20
N ALA A 147 9.75 20.96 8.35
CA ALA A 147 10.17 19.64 8.81
C ALA A 147 8.96 18.73 9.18
N PHE A 148 7.94 19.26 9.87
CA PHE A 148 6.70 18.54 10.12
C PHE A 148 5.99 18.17 8.82
N GLY A 149 6.09 18.99 7.80
CA GLY A 149 5.58 18.70 6.47
C GLY A 149 6.14 17.42 5.88
N THR A 150 7.40 17.07 6.16
CA THR A 150 7.99 15.79 5.74
C THR A 150 7.26 14.61 6.38
N VAL A 151 7.00 14.67 7.69
CA VAL A 151 6.28 13.60 8.40
C VAL A 151 4.84 13.46 7.86
N ALA A 152 4.17 14.59 7.60
CA ALA A 152 2.83 14.59 7.03
C ALA A 152 2.78 13.96 5.63
N MET A 153 3.80 14.20 4.80
CA MET A 153 3.92 13.57 3.49
C MET A 153 4.20 12.07 3.58
N VAL A 154 5.02 11.65 4.55
CA VAL A 154 5.27 10.23 4.83
C VAL A 154 4.00 9.52 5.28
N ALA A 155 3.13 10.16 6.05
CA ALA A 155 1.83 9.60 6.43
C ALA A 155 0.86 9.49 5.26
N MET A 156 0.89 10.46 4.34
CA MET A 156 -0.03 10.53 3.18
C MET A 156 0.30 9.52 2.09
N THR A 157 1.56 9.32 1.76
CA THR A 157 1.95 8.56 0.56
C THR A 157 1.64 7.07 0.64
N PRO A 158 1.77 6.38 1.80
CA PRO A 158 1.32 5.00 1.94
C PRO A 158 -0.15 4.79 1.60
N LEU A 159 -1.01 5.79 1.90
CA LEU A 159 -2.42 5.74 1.53
C LEU A 159 -2.59 5.53 0.02
N ILE A 160 -1.87 6.32 -0.76
CA ILE A 160 -1.90 6.24 -2.23
C ILE A 160 -1.26 4.94 -2.71
N ALA A 161 -0.10 4.56 -2.17
CA ALA A 161 0.64 3.39 -2.59
C ALA A 161 -0.16 2.09 -2.39
N ILE A 162 -0.82 1.93 -1.25
CA ILE A 162 -1.64 0.75 -0.95
C ILE A 162 -2.93 0.74 -1.78
N GLN A 163 -3.54 1.88 -2.01
CA GLN A 163 -4.72 1.95 -2.88
C GLN A 163 -4.37 1.60 -4.32
N ILE A 164 -3.22 2.05 -4.84
CA ILE A 164 -2.72 1.60 -6.15
C ILE A 164 -2.49 0.10 -6.16
N LEU A 165 -1.88 -0.47 -5.11
CA LEU A 165 -1.73 -1.91 -4.98
C LEU A 165 -3.08 -2.64 -5.03
N GLY A 166 -4.12 -2.09 -4.38
CA GLY A 166 -5.49 -2.60 -4.41
C GLY A 166 -6.10 -2.60 -5.81
N ILE A 167 -5.88 -1.54 -6.59
CA ILE A 167 -6.33 -1.47 -7.99
C ILE A 167 -5.63 -2.55 -8.83
N VAL A 168 -4.31 -2.66 -8.71
CA VAL A 168 -3.52 -3.68 -9.44
C VAL A 168 -4.00 -5.08 -9.10
N TYR A 169 -4.25 -5.34 -7.82
CA TYR A 169 -4.79 -6.61 -7.35
C TYR A 169 -6.18 -6.92 -7.94
N LYS A 170 -7.09 -5.95 -7.93
CA LYS A 170 -8.44 -6.07 -8.53
C LYS A 170 -8.39 -6.37 -10.02
N ILE A 171 -7.49 -5.71 -10.76
CA ILE A 171 -7.31 -5.94 -12.20
C ILE A 171 -6.75 -7.35 -12.43
N ARG A 172 -5.80 -7.79 -11.63
CA ARG A 172 -5.18 -9.12 -11.76
C ARG A 172 -6.18 -10.24 -11.53
N ILE A 173 -7.02 -10.16 -10.50
CA ILE A 173 -8.08 -11.14 -10.25
C ILE A 173 -9.04 -11.20 -11.45
N LYS A 174 -9.52 -10.04 -11.91
CA LYS A 174 -10.44 -10.00 -13.06
C LYS A 174 -9.85 -10.64 -14.33
N ASN A 175 -8.54 -10.52 -14.53
CA ASN A 175 -7.88 -11.16 -15.67
C ASN A 175 -7.75 -12.67 -15.49
N LEU A 176 -7.49 -13.15 -14.26
CA LEU A 176 -7.44 -14.58 -13.96
C LEU A 176 -8.82 -15.23 -14.13
N ASP A 177 -9.89 -14.57 -13.66
CA ASP A 177 -11.26 -15.06 -13.83
C ASP A 177 -11.65 -15.17 -15.31
N LYS A 178 -11.21 -14.20 -16.15
CA LYS A 178 -11.43 -14.27 -17.59
C LYS A 178 -10.71 -15.45 -18.23
N GLN A 179 -9.44 -15.68 -17.88
CA GLN A 179 -8.66 -16.80 -18.39
C GLN A 179 -9.26 -18.14 -17.97
N ALA A 180 -9.67 -18.28 -16.72
CA ALA A 180 -10.33 -19.48 -16.24
C ALA A 180 -11.67 -19.73 -16.97
N THR A 181 -12.43 -18.69 -17.26
CA THR A 181 -13.70 -18.79 -18.01
C THR A 181 -13.45 -19.17 -19.47
N GLU A 182 -12.41 -18.62 -20.11
CA GLU A 182 -12.02 -18.95 -21.48
C GLU A 182 -11.48 -20.39 -21.57
N GLU A 183 -10.67 -20.84 -20.62
CA GLU A 183 -10.19 -22.22 -20.55
C GLU A 183 -11.34 -23.21 -20.34
N LEU A 184 -12.31 -22.87 -19.49
CA LEU A 184 -13.49 -23.70 -19.28
C LEU A 184 -14.38 -23.78 -20.52
N ALA A 185 -14.55 -22.64 -21.23
CA ALA A 185 -15.32 -22.59 -22.48
C ALA A 185 -14.66 -23.38 -23.62
N THR A 186 -13.31 -23.45 -23.63
CA THR A 186 -12.57 -24.25 -24.62
C THR A 186 -12.42 -25.72 -24.22
N ALA A 187 -12.56 -26.06 -22.94
CA ALA A 187 -12.47 -27.42 -22.42
C ALA A 187 -13.80 -28.18 -22.47
N VAL A 188 -14.93 -27.50 -22.69
CA VAL A 188 -16.22 -28.13 -22.93
C VAL A 188 -16.32 -28.35 -24.46
N PRO A 189 -16.16 -29.57 -24.99
CA PRO A 189 -16.49 -29.87 -26.39
C PRO A 189 -17.98 -29.62 -26.54
N GLU A 190 -18.34 -29.06 -27.67
CA GLU A 190 -19.74 -28.91 -28.14
C GLU A 190 -20.51 -30.22 -27.86
N ALA A 191 -21.23 -30.28 -26.76
CA ALA A 191 -22.13 -31.37 -26.47
C ALA A 191 -23.44 -31.13 -27.24
N ASP A 192 -23.35 -31.20 -28.57
CA ASP A 192 -24.48 -31.47 -29.45
C ASP A 192 -24.71 -33.01 -29.54
N GLU A 193 -24.82 -33.65 -28.39
CA GLU A 193 -25.40 -34.97 -28.34
C GLU A 193 -26.39 -35.00 -27.16
N ILE A 194 -27.61 -34.67 -27.49
CA ILE A 194 -28.77 -34.91 -26.63
C ILE A 194 -28.86 -36.41 -26.41
N VAL A 195 -28.23 -36.92 -25.35
CA VAL A 195 -28.48 -38.27 -24.88
C VAL A 195 -29.88 -38.32 -24.28
N ASP A 196 -30.78 -38.90 -25.05
CA ASP A 196 -32.13 -39.25 -24.65
C ASP A 196 -32.07 -40.13 -23.39
N VAL A 197 -32.31 -39.54 -22.22
CA VAL A 197 -32.32 -40.28 -20.95
C VAL A 197 -33.61 -41.08 -20.89
N LYS A 198 -33.57 -42.26 -21.46
CA LYS A 198 -34.57 -43.26 -21.20
C LYS A 198 -34.43 -43.76 -19.77
N GLU A 199 -35.50 -43.65 -19.01
CA GLU A 199 -35.67 -44.19 -17.67
C GLU A 199 -34.92 -45.53 -17.45
N VAL A 200 -33.99 -45.53 -16.52
CA VAL A 200 -33.53 -46.76 -15.84
C VAL A 200 -33.98 -46.66 -14.38
N SER A 201 -35.11 -47.33 -14.14
CA SER A 201 -35.57 -47.68 -12.81
C SER A 201 -34.66 -48.78 -12.23
N GLY A 202 -34.27 -48.60 -10.97
CA GLY A 202 -33.91 -49.72 -10.10
C GLY A 202 -32.48 -49.77 -9.58
N ASP A 203 -32.39 -49.49 -8.28
CA ASP A 203 -31.47 -50.06 -7.28
C ASP A 203 -29.97 -50.18 -7.60
N THR A 204 -29.19 -49.31 -6.97
CA THR A 204 -28.15 -49.64 -5.98
C THR A 204 -27.37 -48.37 -5.63
N MET A 205 -27.43 -48.03 -4.36
CA MET A 205 -26.69 -46.94 -3.71
C MET A 205 -25.23 -47.40 -3.57
N ASP A 206 -24.30 -46.83 -4.36
CA ASP A 206 -22.87 -46.91 -4.05
C ASP A 206 -22.32 -45.50 -3.87
N SER A 207 -21.89 -45.28 -2.63
CA SER A 207 -21.46 -44.02 -2.06
C SER A 207 -19.97 -43.83 -2.26
N THR A 208 -19.52 -43.36 -3.42
CA THR A 208 -18.18 -42.79 -3.59
C THR A 208 -18.00 -42.05 -4.92
N LEU A 209 -18.62 -40.93 -5.09
CA LEU A 209 -18.13 -39.93 -6.05
C LEU A 209 -18.42 -38.52 -5.48
N THR A 210 -17.47 -38.08 -4.65
CA THR A 210 -17.48 -36.68 -4.21
C THR A 210 -16.85 -35.83 -5.31
N ILE A 211 -17.68 -35.25 -6.16
CA ILE A 211 -17.25 -34.18 -7.07
C ILE A 211 -17.24 -32.91 -6.22
N PRO A 212 -16.11 -32.22 -6.06
CA PRO A 212 -16.08 -30.93 -5.38
C PRO A 212 -16.75 -29.89 -6.27
N ILE A 213 -18.01 -29.61 -6.01
CA ILE A 213 -18.70 -28.45 -6.58
C ILE A 213 -18.16 -27.22 -5.82
N PRO A 214 -17.54 -26.23 -6.47
CA PRO A 214 -17.25 -24.98 -5.80
C PRO A 214 -18.57 -24.30 -5.48
N ILE A 215 -18.93 -24.26 -4.19
CA ILE A 215 -20.09 -23.52 -3.73
C ILE A 215 -19.74 -22.03 -3.83
N TYR A 216 -20.27 -21.38 -4.84
CA TYR A 216 -20.30 -19.93 -4.94
C TYR A 216 -21.40 -19.45 -3.98
N ILE A 217 -21.00 -18.94 -2.82
CA ILE A 217 -21.94 -18.32 -1.89
C ILE A 217 -22.03 -16.85 -2.30
N ASP A 218 -23.13 -16.53 -2.98
CA ASP A 218 -23.62 -15.18 -3.16
C ASP A 218 -23.87 -14.53 -1.78
N ASN A 219 -23.53 -13.26 -1.65
CA ASN A 219 -23.65 -12.40 -0.48
C ASN A 219 -24.92 -12.66 0.36
N GLU A 220 -24.85 -13.47 1.36
CA GLU A 220 -25.74 -13.40 2.53
C GLU A 220 -24.95 -13.59 3.81
N ILE A 221 -25.03 -12.57 4.65
CA ILE A 221 -24.52 -12.54 6.02
C ILE A 221 -25.27 -13.62 6.80
N ILE A 222 -24.57 -14.66 7.22
CA ILE A 222 -25.11 -15.59 8.20
C ILE A 222 -24.83 -15.02 9.58
N ASP A 223 -25.85 -14.46 10.24
CA ASP A 223 -25.88 -14.21 11.67
C ASP A 223 -25.79 -15.55 12.39
N PHE A 224 -24.71 -15.77 13.12
CA PHE A 224 -24.63 -16.82 14.12
C PHE A 224 -25.03 -16.23 15.49
N ASP A 225 -26.33 -16.14 15.72
CA ASP A 225 -26.90 -16.17 17.07
C ASP A 225 -27.37 -17.61 17.32
N ASP A 226 -26.59 -18.37 18.14
CA ASP A 226 -27.00 -19.25 19.24
C ASP A 226 -25.77 -19.97 19.81
#